data_025fff863ff0d49593aa8654570d69a9
#
_entry.id   025fff863ff0d49593aa8654570d69a9
#
_cell.length_a   1.000
_cell.length_b   1.000
_cell.length_c   1.000
_cell.angle_alpha   90.00
_cell.angle_beta   90.00
_cell.angle_gamma   90.00
#
_symmetry.space_group_name_H-M   'P 1'
#
loop_
_entity.id
_entity.type
_entity.pdbx_description
1 polymer ?
#
loop_
_entity_poly.entity_id
_entity_poly.type
_entity_poly.pdbx_seq_one_letter_code
_entity_poly.pdbx_strand_id
1 'polypeptide(L)'
;MANVIKLRKGLDINLKGKAAEEFMSVKEPGFYSLVPDDFTGITPKVVVKEQEYVMAGGPLFIDKNHPELKFVSPVSGVVTSVERGARRKVLNIVVEAAAEQDYEEFGKMDPSKMSAQEVKDALLQAGMFAFIRQRPYDVIADPTVTPKAIFISAFDSNPLAPDFEFVLKGEEANFQTGLDALSRMAKTYLSISVKQKAAALVQAKNVTLTAFDGPNPAGNVGVQINHISPIVKGETVWTIGAEAVIFIGRLMNTGRVDLTRTVAVTGSEVLKPAYCKLQVGALLTNVFKGNVTTDKDLRYISGNVLTGKKVSPNGFLGAFDSQLTVIPEGDEIHEMLGWIMPRFNQFSVNRSYFSWLMGKKEYVIDARIKGGERHMIMSGEYDRVFPMDIFPEYLFKAIIAGDIDRMEALGIYEVAPEDFALCEFVCSSKVEVQRIVRAGLDMLRAEMA
;
A
#
# COMPACT_ATOMS: atom_id res chain seq x y z
N MET A 1 8.69 -27.94 -2.43
CA MET A 1 9.58 -26.77 -2.43
C MET A 1 8.89 -25.66 -3.17
N ALA A 2 8.92 -24.43 -2.65
CA ALA A 2 8.37 -23.27 -3.35
C ALA A 2 9.13 -23.07 -4.68
N ASN A 3 8.42 -22.66 -5.73
CA ASN A 3 9.05 -22.21 -6.96
C ASN A 3 9.81 -20.91 -6.67
N VAL A 4 11.06 -20.77 -7.13
CA VAL A 4 11.88 -19.59 -6.89
C VAL A 4 12.03 -18.79 -8.18
N ILE A 5 11.57 -17.54 -8.16
CA ILE A 5 11.71 -16.59 -9.27
C ILE A 5 12.80 -15.59 -8.92
N LYS A 6 13.81 -15.47 -9.81
CA LYS A 6 14.94 -14.54 -9.63
C LYS A 6 14.78 -13.33 -10.51
N LEU A 7 14.73 -12.15 -9.88
CA LEU A 7 14.67 -10.86 -10.56
C LEU A 7 16.07 -10.23 -10.57
N ARG A 8 16.44 -9.66 -11.73
CA ARG A 8 17.75 -8.99 -11.90
C ARG A 8 17.63 -7.48 -12.03
N LYS A 9 16.48 -7.01 -12.54
CA LYS A 9 16.19 -5.58 -12.70
C LYS A 9 15.60 -5.06 -11.39
N GLY A 10 15.93 -3.82 -11.05
CA GLY A 10 15.43 -3.16 -9.84
C GLY A 10 16.47 -2.26 -9.21
N LEU A 11 16.13 -1.66 -8.08
CA LEU A 11 17.02 -0.74 -7.35
C LEU A 11 16.67 -0.73 -5.86
N ASP A 12 17.61 -1.13 -5.02
CA ASP A 12 17.52 -0.93 -3.59
C ASP A 12 18.02 0.47 -3.22
N ILE A 13 17.20 1.23 -2.52
CA ILE A 13 17.53 2.56 -2.04
C ILE A 13 17.83 2.46 -0.54
N ASN A 14 19.10 2.55 -0.17
CA ASN A 14 19.55 2.40 1.20
C ASN A 14 19.29 3.67 2.01
N LEU A 15 18.05 3.84 2.49
CA LEU A 15 17.67 4.92 3.39
C LEU A 15 18.04 4.61 4.84
N LYS A 16 18.48 5.65 5.56
CA LYS A 16 18.69 5.59 7.01
C LYS A 16 17.36 5.61 7.75
N GLY A 17 17.27 4.86 8.87
CA GLY A 17 16.15 4.92 9.80
C GLY A 17 15.17 3.77 9.65
N LYS A 18 15.64 2.55 9.39
CA LYS A 18 14.81 1.33 9.44
C LYS A 18 14.32 1.08 10.87
N ALA A 19 13.06 0.67 11.01
CA ALA A 19 12.48 0.31 12.30
C ALA A 19 13.20 -0.89 12.93
N ALA A 20 13.57 -0.76 14.21
CA ALA A 20 14.04 -1.89 15.02
C ALA A 20 12.88 -2.85 15.30
N GLU A 21 13.15 -4.16 15.38
CA GLU A 21 12.13 -5.18 15.66
C GLU A 21 11.68 -5.15 17.14
N GLU A 22 11.19 -4.00 17.57
CA GLU A 22 10.64 -3.76 18.90
C GLU A 22 9.41 -2.89 18.84
N PHE A 23 8.52 -3.00 19.82
CA PHE A 23 7.32 -2.17 19.89
C PHE A 23 7.57 -0.95 20.77
N MET A 24 7.27 0.24 20.22
CA MET A 24 7.15 1.47 20.99
C MET A 24 5.73 1.61 21.56
N SER A 25 5.62 2.14 22.77
CA SER A 25 4.33 2.50 23.33
C SER A 25 3.87 3.84 22.78
N VAL A 26 2.70 3.87 22.19
CA VAL A 26 2.03 5.08 21.69
C VAL A 26 0.75 5.27 22.49
N LYS A 27 0.50 6.51 22.98
CA LYS A 27 -0.78 6.83 23.60
C LYS A 27 -1.90 6.70 22.55
N GLU A 28 -3.04 6.16 22.98
CA GLU A 28 -4.19 6.01 22.09
C GLU A 28 -4.53 7.32 21.37
N PRO A 29 -4.80 7.26 20.07
CA PRO A 29 -5.02 8.45 19.26
C PRO A 29 -6.24 9.27 19.65
N GLY A 30 -7.29 8.63 20.13
CA GLY A 30 -8.58 9.24 20.48
C GLY A 30 -9.47 9.59 19.28
N PHE A 31 -8.87 9.92 18.13
CA PHE A 31 -9.58 10.22 16.87
C PHE A 31 -9.09 9.31 15.76
N TYR A 32 -10.03 8.92 14.90
CA TYR A 32 -9.80 8.04 13.76
C TYR A 32 -10.53 8.60 12.54
N SER A 33 -9.91 8.53 11.38
CA SER A 33 -10.52 9.03 10.14
C SER A 33 -10.47 7.96 9.06
N LEU A 34 -11.58 7.78 8.36
CA LEU A 34 -11.62 7.00 7.13
C LEU A 34 -11.73 7.96 5.94
N VAL A 35 -10.74 7.86 5.04
CA VAL A 35 -10.60 8.72 3.86
C VAL A 35 -11.09 7.98 2.63
N PRO A 36 -12.20 8.40 1.98
CA PRO A 36 -12.71 7.70 0.80
C PRO A 36 -11.73 7.63 -0.37
N ASP A 37 -10.85 8.62 -0.50
CA ASP A 37 -9.82 8.67 -1.56
C ASP A 37 -8.73 7.59 -1.43
N ASP A 38 -8.64 6.89 -0.30
CA ASP A 38 -7.77 5.73 -0.15
C ASP A 38 -8.33 4.51 -0.90
N PHE A 39 -9.64 4.49 -1.15
CA PHE A 39 -10.35 3.40 -1.82
C PHE A 39 -10.62 3.78 -3.28
N THR A 40 -9.61 3.56 -4.12
CA THR A 40 -9.66 3.95 -5.54
C THR A 40 -10.81 3.27 -6.28
N GLY A 41 -11.51 4.02 -7.12
CA GLY A 41 -12.50 3.50 -8.07
C GLY A 41 -13.93 3.42 -7.55
N ILE A 42 -14.19 3.83 -6.29
CA ILE A 42 -15.53 3.88 -5.70
C ILE A 42 -16.19 5.25 -5.87
N THR A 43 -17.51 5.29 -5.74
CA THR A 43 -18.28 6.52 -5.60
C THR A 43 -18.88 6.57 -4.19
N PRO A 44 -18.24 7.27 -3.23
CA PRO A 44 -18.62 7.18 -1.82
C PRO A 44 -19.99 7.85 -1.56
N LYS A 45 -20.83 7.14 -0.83
CA LYS A 45 -22.10 7.64 -0.26
C LYS A 45 -22.02 7.48 1.25
N VAL A 46 -21.90 8.59 1.97
CA VAL A 46 -21.91 8.62 3.44
C VAL A 46 -23.26 8.16 3.95
N VAL A 47 -23.27 7.27 4.94
CA VAL A 47 -24.47 6.68 5.55
C VAL A 47 -24.65 7.09 7.01
N VAL A 48 -23.72 7.85 7.58
CA VAL A 48 -23.74 8.40 8.95
C VAL A 48 -23.91 9.92 8.94
N LYS A 49 -24.29 10.48 10.09
CA LYS A 49 -24.38 11.92 10.32
C LYS A 49 -23.41 12.34 11.42
N GLU A 50 -23.04 13.63 11.42
CA GLU A 50 -22.33 14.22 12.56
C GLU A 50 -23.15 14.06 13.84
N GLN A 51 -22.46 13.81 14.95
CA GLN A 51 -23.03 13.49 16.28
C GLN A 51 -23.74 12.12 16.37
N GLU A 52 -23.67 11.29 15.34
CA GLU A 52 -24.18 9.93 15.38
C GLU A 52 -23.15 8.99 16.03
N TYR A 53 -23.61 8.08 16.89
CA TYR A 53 -22.77 7.03 17.46
C TYR A 53 -22.69 5.85 16.49
N VAL A 54 -21.49 5.33 16.30
CA VAL A 54 -21.22 4.16 15.46
C VAL A 54 -20.48 3.08 16.27
N MET A 55 -20.75 1.83 15.99
CA MET A 55 -20.00 0.70 16.53
C MET A 55 -18.75 0.43 15.68
N ALA A 56 -17.73 -0.20 16.28
CA ALA A 56 -16.61 -0.74 15.52
C ALA A 56 -17.13 -1.83 14.56
N GLY A 57 -16.85 -1.70 13.25
CA GLY A 57 -17.43 -2.53 12.20
C GLY A 57 -18.71 -1.95 11.57
N GLY A 58 -19.29 -0.88 12.14
CA GLY A 58 -20.44 -0.18 11.57
C GLY A 58 -20.07 0.64 10.32
N PRO A 59 -20.92 0.72 9.28
CA PRO A 59 -20.59 1.39 8.03
C PRO A 59 -20.57 2.92 8.20
N LEU A 60 -19.49 3.57 7.75
CA LEU A 60 -19.37 5.04 7.64
C LEU A 60 -19.83 5.54 6.27
N PHE A 61 -19.45 4.83 5.23
CA PHE A 61 -19.92 5.06 3.87
C PHE A 61 -19.98 3.75 3.08
N ILE A 62 -20.66 3.78 1.96
CA ILE A 62 -20.80 2.66 1.03
C ILE A 62 -20.43 3.13 -0.39
N ASP A 63 -20.15 2.20 -1.29
CA ASP A 63 -20.11 2.55 -2.71
C ASP A 63 -21.52 2.77 -3.25
N LYS A 64 -21.75 3.85 -4.00
CA LYS A 64 -23.04 4.17 -4.60
C LYS A 64 -23.43 3.15 -5.68
N ASN A 65 -22.44 2.62 -6.39
CA ASN A 65 -22.67 1.67 -7.49
C ASN A 65 -22.86 0.24 -6.97
N HIS A 66 -22.21 -0.09 -5.84
CA HIS A 66 -22.29 -1.38 -5.15
C HIS A 66 -22.62 -1.15 -3.68
N PRO A 67 -23.91 -0.93 -3.30
CA PRO A 67 -24.30 -0.59 -1.94
C PRO A 67 -23.96 -1.65 -0.87
N GLU A 68 -23.73 -2.90 -1.29
CA GLU A 68 -23.24 -3.99 -0.46
C GLU A 68 -21.78 -3.81 -0.02
N LEU A 69 -21.00 -3.01 -0.75
CA LEU A 69 -19.61 -2.68 -0.45
C LEU A 69 -19.56 -1.59 0.62
N LYS A 70 -19.28 -2.00 1.85
CA LYS A 70 -19.24 -1.13 3.04
C LYS A 70 -17.81 -0.77 3.40
N PHE A 71 -17.65 0.45 3.91
CA PHE A 71 -16.40 0.98 4.48
C PHE A 71 -16.72 1.32 5.94
N VAL A 72 -16.13 0.55 6.85
CA VAL A 72 -16.56 0.45 8.24
C VAL A 72 -15.67 1.21 9.20
N SER A 73 -16.22 1.65 10.31
CA SER A 73 -15.48 2.32 11.38
C SER A 73 -14.50 1.37 12.05
N PRO A 74 -13.23 1.77 12.22
CA PRO A 74 -12.24 0.98 12.96
C PRO A 74 -12.50 0.94 14.46
N VAL A 75 -13.28 1.89 14.99
CA VAL A 75 -13.57 2.07 16.42
C VAL A 75 -15.04 2.38 16.63
N SER A 76 -15.55 2.11 17.82
CA SER A 76 -16.83 2.67 18.25
C SER A 76 -16.65 4.08 18.81
N GLY A 77 -17.65 4.92 18.59
CA GLY A 77 -17.60 6.29 19.07
C GLY A 77 -18.57 7.22 18.34
N VAL A 78 -18.33 8.51 18.47
CA VAL A 78 -19.19 9.54 17.89
C VAL A 78 -18.53 10.10 16.62
N VAL A 79 -19.29 10.19 15.54
CA VAL A 79 -18.86 10.89 14.32
C VAL A 79 -18.79 12.39 14.61
N THR A 80 -17.57 12.94 14.68
CA THR A 80 -17.37 14.37 15.02
C THR A 80 -17.43 15.28 13.81
N SER A 81 -16.99 14.79 12.63
CA SER A 81 -17.06 15.58 11.40
C SER A 81 -17.16 14.71 10.15
N VAL A 82 -17.85 15.26 9.14
CA VAL A 82 -17.85 14.77 7.75
C VAL A 82 -17.35 15.89 6.86
N GLU A 83 -16.04 15.93 6.65
CA GLU A 83 -15.41 17.00 5.89
C GLU A 83 -15.68 16.86 4.40
N ARG A 84 -16.02 17.98 3.77
CA ARG A 84 -16.33 18.06 2.34
C ARG A 84 -15.53 19.13 1.66
N GLY A 85 -14.91 18.77 0.55
CA GLY A 85 -14.18 19.68 -0.33
C GLY A 85 -15.04 20.25 -1.46
N ALA A 86 -14.37 20.69 -2.50
CA ALA A 86 -14.99 21.20 -3.72
C ALA A 86 -16.00 20.19 -4.29
N ARG A 87 -17.09 20.68 -4.86
CA ARG A 87 -18.18 19.89 -5.45
C ARG A 87 -18.77 18.86 -4.47
N ARG A 88 -18.73 19.13 -3.16
CA ARG A 88 -19.20 18.25 -2.07
C ARG A 88 -18.48 16.91 -1.98
N LYS A 89 -17.28 16.77 -2.57
CA LYS A 89 -16.46 15.57 -2.44
C LYS A 89 -16.19 15.32 -0.96
N VAL A 90 -16.43 14.10 -0.48
CA VAL A 90 -16.12 13.71 0.91
C VAL A 90 -14.60 13.55 1.01
N LEU A 91 -13.98 14.31 1.90
CA LEU A 91 -12.54 14.28 2.14
C LEU A 91 -12.19 13.28 3.21
N ASN A 92 -12.88 13.34 4.35
CA ASN A 92 -12.71 12.38 5.43
C ASN A 92 -13.98 12.31 6.31
N ILE A 93 -14.06 11.25 7.12
CA ILE A 93 -15.08 11.06 8.15
C ILE A 93 -14.33 10.76 9.43
N VAL A 94 -14.47 11.64 10.44
CA VAL A 94 -13.74 11.53 11.70
C VAL A 94 -14.63 11.00 12.80
N VAL A 95 -14.15 9.99 13.50
CA VAL A 95 -14.80 9.37 14.67
C VAL A 95 -13.95 9.62 15.91
N GLU A 96 -14.52 10.19 16.95
CA GLU A 96 -13.93 10.24 18.29
C GLU A 96 -14.25 8.93 19.01
N ALA A 97 -13.21 8.19 19.38
CA ALA A 97 -13.36 6.86 19.97
C ALA A 97 -14.00 6.92 21.35
N ALA A 98 -14.93 6.01 21.62
CA ALA A 98 -15.45 5.78 22.95
C ALA A 98 -14.38 5.15 23.85
N ALA A 99 -14.47 5.41 25.17
CA ALA A 99 -13.55 4.83 26.18
C ALA A 99 -13.69 3.30 26.26
N GLU A 100 -14.91 2.80 26.13
CA GLU A 100 -15.23 1.38 26.00
C GLU A 100 -15.70 1.10 24.57
N GLN A 101 -15.15 0.05 23.96
CA GLN A 101 -15.44 -0.24 22.57
C GLN A 101 -16.61 -1.21 22.40
N ASP A 102 -17.60 -0.79 21.62
CA ASP A 102 -18.74 -1.59 21.18
C ASP A 102 -18.50 -2.12 19.77
N TYR A 103 -18.81 -3.38 19.52
CA TYR A 103 -18.56 -4.04 18.24
C TYR A 103 -19.84 -4.50 17.56
N GLU A 104 -19.90 -4.37 16.25
CA GLU A 104 -20.85 -5.16 15.47
C GLU A 104 -20.45 -6.63 15.51
N GLU A 105 -21.43 -7.49 15.83
CA GLU A 105 -21.22 -8.94 15.96
C GLU A 105 -21.65 -9.66 14.67
N PHE A 106 -20.69 -10.25 13.98
CA PHE A 106 -20.93 -11.04 12.75
C PHE A 106 -20.97 -12.55 13.02
N GLY A 107 -20.63 -12.97 14.25
CA GLY A 107 -20.52 -14.37 14.63
C GLY A 107 -19.22 -15.03 14.11
N LYS A 108 -18.75 -16.03 14.85
CA LYS A 108 -17.57 -16.80 14.44
C LYS A 108 -17.90 -17.68 13.24
N MET A 109 -16.96 -17.76 12.31
CA MET A 109 -17.14 -18.46 11.04
C MET A 109 -15.98 -19.41 10.79
N ASP A 110 -16.27 -20.58 10.25
CA ASP A 110 -15.24 -21.57 9.87
C ASP A 110 -15.17 -21.65 8.33
N PRO A 111 -14.13 -21.05 7.72
CA PRO A 111 -14.02 -21.03 6.27
C PRO A 111 -14.07 -22.42 5.62
N SER A 112 -13.63 -23.48 6.35
CA SER A 112 -13.62 -24.83 5.82
C SER A 112 -15.02 -25.38 5.50
N LYS A 113 -16.06 -24.81 6.16
CA LYS A 113 -17.48 -25.21 6.01
C LYS A 113 -18.27 -24.27 5.13
N MET A 114 -17.68 -23.16 4.69
CA MET A 114 -18.35 -22.13 3.91
C MET A 114 -18.13 -22.33 2.41
N SER A 115 -19.13 -21.97 1.63
CA SER A 115 -19.02 -21.82 0.18
C SER A 115 -18.29 -20.52 -0.19
N ALA A 116 -17.84 -20.37 -1.43
CA ALA A 116 -17.24 -19.15 -1.94
C ALA A 116 -18.15 -17.91 -1.78
N GLN A 117 -19.46 -18.10 -2.01
CA GLN A 117 -20.43 -17.01 -1.88
C GLN A 117 -20.64 -16.60 -0.42
N GLU A 118 -20.75 -17.55 0.50
CA GLU A 118 -20.90 -17.27 1.94
C GLU A 118 -19.68 -16.53 2.49
N VAL A 119 -18.46 -16.88 2.07
CA VAL A 119 -17.24 -16.13 2.45
C VAL A 119 -17.31 -14.70 1.89
N LYS A 120 -17.64 -14.54 0.61
CA LYS A 120 -17.76 -13.22 -0.02
C LYS A 120 -18.81 -12.35 0.69
N ASP A 121 -19.97 -12.90 0.99
CA ASP A 121 -21.07 -12.18 1.67
C ASP A 121 -20.66 -11.75 3.09
N ALA A 122 -19.95 -12.61 3.83
CA ALA A 122 -19.42 -12.28 5.14
C ALA A 122 -18.42 -11.12 5.07
N LEU A 123 -17.50 -11.13 4.08
CA LEU A 123 -16.53 -10.06 3.87
C LEU A 123 -17.20 -8.74 3.47
N LEU A 124 -18.24 -8.78 2.65
CA LEU A 124 -19.02 -7.59 2.27
C LEU A 124 -19.78 -7.01 3.47
N GLN A 125 -20.43 -7.86 4.25
CA GLN A 125 -21.19 -7.44 5.44
C GLN A 125 -20.31 -6.76 6.48
N ALA A 126 -19.12 -7.33 6.75
CA ALA A 126 -18.17 -6.81 7.71
C ALA A 126 -17.23 -5.72 7.15
N GLY A 127 -17.39 -5.32 5.90
CA GLY A 127 -16.54 -4.29 5.27
C GLY A 127 -15.11 -4.74 4.98
N MET A 128 -14.78 -6.02 5.13
CA MET A 128 -13.43 -6.53 4.84
C MET A 128 -13.14 -6.63 3.34
N PHE A 129 -14.18 -6.72 2.51
CA PHE A 129 -14.06 -6.72 1.05
C PHE A 129 -13.43 -5.42 0.52
N ALA A 130 -13.57 -4.31 1.24
CA ALA A 130 -12.96 -3.02 0.92
C ALA A 130 -11.42 -3.05 0.84
N PHE A 131 -10.76 -4.07 1.40
CA PHE A 131 -9.31 -4.25 1.33
C PHE A 131 -8.85 -5.12 0.15
N ILE A 132 -9.78 -5.62 -0.67
CA ILE A 132 -9.50 -6.38 -1.88
C ILE A 132 -9.49 -5.40 -3.07
N ARG A 133 -8.40 -5.39 -3.82
CA ARG A 133 -8.28 -4.63 -5.06
C ARG A 133 -8.36 -5.58 -6.25
N GLN A 134 -8.64 -5.04 -7.42
CA GLN A 134 -8.61 -5.79 -8.67
C GLN A 134 -7.68 -5.17 -9.70
N ARG A 135 -7.13 -6.00 -10.54
CA ARG A 135 -6.52 -5.65 -11.82
C ARG A 135 -7.32 -6.33 -12.93
N PRO A 136 -7.54 -5.68 -14.04
CA PRO A 136 -7.12 -4.33 -14.47
C PRO A 136 -7.61 -3.20 -13.57
N TYR A 137 -7.07 -2.00 -13.82
CA TYR A 137 -7.44 -0.69 -13.30
C TYR A 137 -6.89 -0.34 -11.90
N ASP A 138 -6.47 -1.31 -11.09
CA ASP A 138 -6.01 -1.08 -9.70
C ASP A 138 -7.02 -0.25 -8.89
N VAL A 139 -8.21 -0.79 -8.77
CA VAL A 139 -9.35 -0.24 -8.03
C VAL A 139 -9.83 -1.24 -6.98
N ILE A 140 -10.74 -0.83 -6.09
CA ILE A 140 -11.42 -1.77 -5.19
C ILE A 140 -12.17 -2.79 -6.04
N ALA A 141 -12.11 -4.05 -5.63
CA ALA A 141 -12.66 -5.16 -6.40
C ALA A 141 -14.19 -5.03 -6.56
N ASP A 142 -14.67 -5.33 -7.76
CA ASP A 142 -16.10 -5.43 -8.04
C ASP A 142 -16.63 -6.75 -7.47
N PRO A 143 -17.59 -6.71 -6.54
CA PRO A 143 -18.13 -7.92 -5.92
C PRO A 143 -18.92 -8.80 -6.88
N THR A 144 -19.32 -8.29 -8.04
CA THR A 144 -20.07 -9.07 -9.05
C THR A 144 -19.16 -9.91 -9.93
N VAL A 145 -17.86 -9.59 -9.98
CA VAL A 145 -16.87 -10.29 -10.80
C VAL A 145 -16.28 -11.47 -10.05
N THR A 146 -16.06 -12.59 -10.75
CA THR A 146 -15.30 -13.73 -10.25
C THR A 146 -13.86 -13.63 -10.73
N PRO A 147 -12.85 -13.52 -9.84
CA PRO A 147 -11.48 -13.38 -10.27
C PRO A 147 -10.89 -14.70 -10.78
N LYS A 148 -9.97 -14.62 -11.74
CA LYS A 148 -9.13 -15.74 -12.18
C LYS A 148 -8.29 -16.31 -11.01
N ALA A 149 -7.79 -15.42 -10.16
CA ALA A 149 -6.97 -15.75 -8.99
C ALA A 149 -6.90 -14.58 -8.01
N ILE A 150 -6.45 -14.88 -6.77
CA ILE A 150 -6.15 -13.90 -5.74
C ILE A 150 -4.64 -13.92 -5.49
N PHE A 151 -3.98 -12.77 -5.49
CA PHE A 151 -2.54 -12.64 -5.26
C PHE A 151 -2.28 -11.89 -3.95
N ILE A 152 -1.38 -12.45 -3.15
CA ILE A 152 -0.97 -11.91 -1.84
C ILE A 152 0.55 -11.80 -1.84
N SER A 153 1.08 -10.59 -1.60
CA SER A 153 2.50 -10.41 -1.31
C SER A 153 2.71 -10.37 0.19
N ALA A 154 3.49 -11.31 0.74
CA ALA A 154 3.84 -11.36 2.15
C ALA A 154 5.22 -10.75 2.45
N PHE A 155 5.73 -9.91 1.57
CA PHE A 155 6.89 -9.07 1.81
C PHE A 155 6.80 -7.78 1.02
N ASP A 156 7.43 -6.74 1.54
CA ASP A 156 7.61 -5.47 0.87
C ASP A 156 9.10 -5.25 0.63
N SER A 157 9.47 -4.81 -0.56
CA SER A 157 10.86 -4.51 -0.94
C SER A 157 11.14 -3.01 -1.03
N ASN A 158 10.17 -2.16 -0.73
CA ASN A 158 10.32 -0.72 -0.73
C ASN A 158 11.31 -0.24 0.35
N PRO A 159 11.88 0.95 0.19
CA PRO A 159 12.79 1.49 1.19
C PRO A 159 12.16 1.57 2.58
N LEU A 160 12.89 1.08 3.59
CA LEU A 160 12.48 1.04 5.00
C LEU A 160 11.20 0.22 5.29
N ALA A 161 10.79 -0.62 4.36
CA ALA A 161 9.58 -1.43 4.49
C ALA A 161 9.55 -2.25 5.80
N PRO A 162 8.34 -2.45 6.37
CA PRO A 162 8.17 -3.31 7.54
C PRO A 162 8.56 -4.75 7.24
N ASP A 163 9.12 -5.41 8.25
CA ASP A 163 9.36 -6.85 8.19
C ASP A 163 8.06 -7.61 8.48
N PHE A 164 7.52 -8.28 7.48
CA PHE A 164 6.26 -9.00 7.66
C PHE A 164 6.39 -10.22 8.58
N GLU A 165 7.57 -10.82 8.74
CA GLU A 165 7.77 -11.87 9.75
C GLU A 165 7.63 -11.33 11.16
N PHE A 166 8.07 -10.09 11.41
CA PHE A 166 7.84 -9.41 12.68
C PHE A 166 6.36 -9.05 12.89
N VAL A 167 5.69 -8.53 11.86
CA VAL A 167 4.26 -8.20 11.88
C VAL A 167 3.40 -9.44 12.18
N LEU A 168 3.81 -10.59 11.65
CA LEU A 168 3.07 -11.86 11.75
C LEU A 168 3.17 -12.50 13.14
N LYS A 169 4.13 -12.10 14.00
CA LYS A 169 4.31 -12.69 15.32
C LYS A 169 3.05 -12.58 16.18
N GLY A 170 2.46 -13.72 16.54
CA GLY A 170 1.21 -13.84 17.31
C GLY A 170 -0.06 -13.78 16.47
N GLU A 171 0.04 -13.61 15.15
CA GLU A 171 -1.09 -13.54 14.22
C GLU A 171 -1.10 -14.74 13.22
N GLU A 172 -0.25 -15.72 13.43
CA GLU A 172 -0.05 -16.83 12.50
C GLU A 172 -1.35 -17.61 12.24
N ALA A 173 -2.14 -17.84 13.30
CA ALA A 173 -3.42 -18.53 13.18
C ALA A 173 -4.44 -17.70 12.40
N ASN A 174 -4.51 -16.38 12.68
CA ASN A 174 -5.40 -15.47 11.95
C ASN A 174 -4.99 -15.37 10.49
N PHE A 175 -3.69 -15.29 10.20
CA PHE A 175 -3.19 -15.26 8.82
C PHE A 175 -3.59 -16.53 8.05
N GLN A 176 -3.40 -17.73 8.64
CA GLN A 176 -3.80 -18.97 7.98
C GLN A 176 -5.33 -19.05 7.77
N THR A 177 -6.13 -18.65 8.77
CA THR A 177 -7.60 -18.61 8.61
C THR A 177 -8.04 -17.65 7.50
N GLY A 178 -7.37 -16.49 7.36
CA GLY A 178 -7.60 -15.56 6.25
C GLY A 178 -7.24 -16.13 4.89
N LEU A 179 -6.12 -16.88 4.79
CA LEU A 179 -5.75 -17.60 3.58
C LEU A 179 -6.78 -18.66 3.22
N ASP A 180 -7.26 -19.41 4.23
CA ASP A 180 -8.29 -20.44 4.04
C ASP A 180 -9.58 -19.82 3.49
N ALA A 181 -10.02 -18.67 4.03
CA ALA A 181 -11.18 -17.94 3.55
C ALA A 181 -11.01 -17.50 2.08
N LEU A 182 -9.89 -16.87 1.74
CA LEU A 182 -9.61 -16.39 0.38
C LEU A 182 -9.52 -17.56 -0.62
N SER A 183 -8.93 -18.68 -0.22
CA SER A 183 -8.81 -19.87 -1.07
C SER A 183 -10.15 -20.53 -1.42
N ARG A 184 -11.22 -20.24 -0.66
CA ARG A 184 -12.59 -20.67 -1.00
C ARG A 184 -13.15 -19.89 -2.18
N MET A 185 -12.78 -18.59 -2.29
CA MET A 185 -13.31 -17.72 -3.35
C MET A 185 -12.64 -17.95 -4.70
N ALA A 186 -11.30 -18.10 -4.73
CA ALA A 186 -10.56 -18.36 -5.95
C ALA A 186 -9.18 -18.99 -5.66
N LYS A 187 -8.49 -19.45 -6.71
CA LYS A 187 -7.11 -19.91 -6.62
C LYS A 187 -6.24 -18.81 -6.04
N THR A 188 -5.59 -19.09 -4.92
CA THR A 188 -4.82 -18.09 -4.17
C THR A 188 -3.32 -18.37 -4.30
N TYR A 189 -2.58 -17.31 -4.66
CA TYR A 189 -1.12 -17.30 -4.73
C TYR A 189 -0.56 -16.49 -3.57
N LEU A 190 0.40 -17.04 -2.86
CA LEU A 190 1.15 -16.37 -1.80
C LEU A 190 2.60 -16.22 -2.25
N SER A 191 3.06 -14.98 -2.33
CA SER A 191 4.45 -14.65 -2.67
C SER A 191 5.22 -14.27 -1.43
N ILE A 192 6.40 -14.87 -1.26
CA ILE A 192 7.31 -14.63 -0.15
C ILE A 192 8.69 -14.26 -0.68
N SER A 193 9.52 -13.62 0.17
CA SER A 193 10.94 -13.45 -0.12
C SER A 193 11.71 -14.73 0.21
N VAL A 194 12.72 -15.09 -0.58
CA VAL A 194 13.66 -16.18 -0.27
C VAL A 194 14.36 -16.01 1.09
N LYS A 195 14.37 -14.80 1.64
CA LYS A 195 14.97 -14.49 2.94
C LYS A 195 14.07 -14.86 4.11
N GLN A 196 12.76 -14.96 3.89
CA GLN A 196 11.76 -15.27 4.93
C GLN A 196 11.78 -16.76 5.27
N LYS A 197 11.66 -17.08 6.57
CA LYS A 197 11.77 -18.45 7.11
C LYS A 197 10.65 -18.81 8.08
N ALA A 198 9.77 -17.85 8.44
CA ALA A 198 8.67 -18.12 9.36
C ALA A 198 7.81 -19.28 8.86
N ALA A 199 7.53 -20.24 9.74
CA ALA A 199 6.78 -21.45 9.40
C ALA A 199 5.40 -21.11 8.83
N ALA A 200 4.73 -20.11 9.36
CA ALA A 200 3.42 -19.64 8.88
C ALA A 200 3.44 -19.15 7.41
N LEU A 201 4.59 -18.74 6.88
CA LEU A 201 4.77 -18.35 5.49
C LEU A 201 5.20 -19.52 4.62
N VAL A 202 6.29 -20.21 4.99
CA VAL A 202 6.88 -21.26 4.16
C VAL A 202 6.08 -22.57 4.16
N GLN A 203 5.17 -22.75 5.12
CA GLN A 203 4.28 -23.92 5.28
C GLN A 203 2.80 -23.51 5.16
N ALA A 204 2.49 -22.33 4.64
CA ALA A 204 1.12 -21.85 4.42
C ALA A 204 0.32 -22.89 3.61
N LYS A 205 -0.91 -23.16 4.05
CA LYS A 205 -1.80 -24.16 3.44
C LYS A 205 -2.81 -23.49 2.51
N ASN A 206 -3.38 -24.29 1.61
CA ASN A 206 -4.44 -23.90 0.69
C ASN A 206 -4.07 -22.76 -0.28
N VAL A 207 -2.77 -22.51 -0.46
CA VAL A 207 -2.23 -21.51 -1.37
C VAL A 207 -1.11 -22.08 -2.25
N THR A 208 -0.90 -21.48 -3.40
CA THR A 208 0.27 -21.74 -4.24
C THR A 208 1.40 -20.81 -3.83
N LEU A 209 2.43 -21.37 -3.18
CA LEU A 209 3.55 -20.60 -2.66
C LEU A 209 4.62 -20.37 -3.75
N THR A 210 5.06 -19.13 -3.92
CA THR A 210 6.16 -18.73 -4.79
C THR A 210 7.15 -17.85 -4.01
N ALA A 211 8.44 -18.12 -4.14
CA ALA A 211 9.49 -17.34 -3.50
C ALA A 211 10.15 -16.42 -4.53
N PHE A 212 10.39 -15.16 -4.16
CA PHE A 212 11.07 -14.17 -5.00
C PHE A 212 12.44 -13.81 -4.42
N ASP A 213 13.43 -13.72 -5.32
CA ASP A 213 14.80 -13.30 -5.03
C ASP A 213 15.16 -12.13 -5.95
N GLY A 214 15.38 -10.96 -5.41
CA GLY A 214 15.73 -9.77 -6.20
C GLY A 214 15.62 -8.48 -5.40
N PRO A 215 16.05 -7.37 -6.01
CA PRO A 215 15.93 -6.03 -5.45
C PRO A 215 14.48 -5.52 -5.51
N ASN A 216 14.23 -4.34 -4.93
CA ASN A 216 12.98 -3.62 -5.17
C ASN A 216 12.81 -3.39 -6.70
N PRO A 217 11.63 -3.70 -7.31
CA PRO A 217 10.30 -3.89 -6.71
C PRO A 217 9.86 -5.37 -6.62
N ALA A 218 10.70 -6.30 -6.19
CA ALA A 218 10.34 -7.72 -6.08
C ALA A 218 9.09 -7.97 -5.19
N GLY A 219 8.85 -7.08 -4.21
CA GLY A 219 7.71 -7.12 -3.31
C GLY A 219 6.39 -6.61 -3.91
N ASN A 220 6.42 -5.92 -5.04
CA ASN A 220 5.20 -5.41 -5.67
C ASN A 220 4.37 -6.55 -6.26
N VAL A 221 3.09 -6.59 -5.91
CA VAL A 221 2.19 -7.66 -6.36
C VAL A 221 2.05 -7.71 -7.89
N GLY A 222 2.15 -6.57 -8.59
CA GLY A 222 2.12 -6.50 -10.05
C GLY A 222 3.28 -7.24 -10.70
N VAL A 223 4.48 -7.07 -10.17
CA VAL A 223 5.67 -7.82 -10.60
C VAL A 223 5.47 -9.32 -10.40
N GLN A 224 4.87 -9.71 -9.28
CA GLN A 224 4.59 -11.11 -8.96
C GLN A 224 3.53 -11.71 -9.89
N ILE A 225 2.46 -10.98 -10.19
CA ILE A 225 1.42 -11.38 -11.15
C ILE A 225 2.05 -11.62 -12.53
N ASN A 226 2.83 -10.66 -13.04
CA ASN A 226 3.47 -10.76 -14.35
C ASN A 226 4.33 -12.03 -14.50
N HIS A 227 5.02 -12.45 -13.44
CA HIS A 227 5.89 -13.63 -13.46
C HIS A 227 5.17 -14.96 -13.16
N ILE A 228 4.02 -14.93 -12.47
CA ILE A 228 3.29 -16.17 -12.07
C ILE A 228 2.16 -16.46 -13.04
N SER A 229 1.32 -15.48 -13.34
CA SER A 229 0.15 -15.63 -14.20
C SER A 229 -0.26 -14.27 -14.76
N PRO A 230 0.36 -13.82 -15.85
CA PRO A 230 0.05 -12.55 -16.51
C PRO A 230 -1.44 -12.39 -16.81
N ILE A 231 -1.89 -11.15 -16.86
CA ILE A 231 -3.29 -10.78 -17.10
C ILE A 231 -3.45 -10.45 -18.59
N VAL A 232 -4.41 -11.09 -19.24
CA VAL A 232 -4.80 -10.76 -20.60
C VAL A 232 -6.17 -10.05 -20.64
N LYS A 233 -6.49 -9.41 -21.75
CA LYS A 233 -7.79 -8.73 -21.96
C LYS A 233 -8.96 -9.66 -21.61
N GLY A 234 -9.88 -9.16 -20.77
CA GLY A 234 -11.06 -9.91 -20.31
C GLY A 234 -10.82 -10.74 -19.03
N GLU A 235 -9.60 -10.83 -18.54
CA GLU A 235 -9.32 -11.47 -17.25
C GLU A 235 -9.28 -10.45 -16.11
N THR A 236 -9.76 -10.87 -14.95
CA THR A 236 -9.66 -10.09 -13.70
C THR A 236 -8.96 -10.92 -12.65
N VAL A 237 -8.03 -10.32 -11.93
CA VAL A 237 -7.41 -10.89 -10.74
C VAL A 237 -7.64 -9.96 -9.56
N TRP A 238 -7.70 -10.55 -8.36
CA TRP A 238 -7.76 -9.79 -7.13
C TRP A 238 -6.41 -9.77 -6.43
N THR A 239 -6.14 -8.67 -5.75
CA THR A 239 -4.95 -8.50 -4.93
C THR A 239 -5.35 -8.06 -3.53
N ILE A 240 -4.64 -8.54 -2.52
CA ILE A 240 -4.86 -8.14 -1.13
C ILE A 240 -3.52 -8.10 -0.40
N GLY A 241 -3.32 -7.09 0.43
CA GLY A 241 -2.14 -6.99 1.30
C GLY A 241 -2.14 -8.05 2.39
N ALA A 242 -0.98 -8.59 2.74
CA ALA A 242 -0.86 -9.68 3.71
C ALA A 242 -1.41 -9.32 5.12
N GLU A 243 -1.33 -8.04 5.54
CA GLU A 243 -1.98 -7.61 6.78
C GLU A 243 -3.51 -7.66 6.71
N ALA A 244 -4.10 -7.32 5.57
CA ALA A 244 -5.54 -7.41 5.41
C ALA A 244 -6.04 -8.87 5.45
N VAL A 245 -5.18 -9.84 5.08
CA VAL A 245 -5.46 -11.27 5.30
C VAL A 245 -5.59 -11.58 6.80
N ILE A 246 -4.77 -10.94 7.65
CA ILE A 246 -4.89 -11.07 9.12
C ILE A 246 -6.24 -10.51 9.59
N PHE A 247 -6.70 -9.36 9.05
CA PHE A 247 -8.01 -8.79 9.40
C PHE A 247 -9.16 -9.75 9.07
N ILE A 248 -9.11 -10.38 7.89
CA ILE A 248 -10.09 -11.40 7.50
C ILE A 248 -10.07 -12.59 8.48
N GLY A 249 -8.87 -13.05 8.85
CA GLY A 249 -8.75 -14.15 9.80
C GLY A 249 -9.26 -13.81 11.20
N ARG A 250 -9.00 -12.58 11.69
CA ARG A 250 -9.56 -12.10 12.96
C ARG A 250 -11.08 -12.07 12.91
N LEU A 251 -11.67 -11.53 11.83
CA LEU A 251 -13.12 -11.55 11.63
C LEU A 251 -13.67 -12.98 11.71
N MET A 252 -13.12 -13.92 10.98
CA MET A 252 -13.58 -15.32 10.97
C MET A 252 -13.47 -15.97 12.35
N ASN A 253 -12.35 -15.76 13.05
CA ASN A 253 -12.08 -16.38 14.35
C ASN A 253 -12.84 -15.74 15.51
N THR A 254 -13.10 -14.44 15.48
CA THR A 254 -13.72 -13.71 16.59
C THR A 254 -15.18 -13.33 16.33
N GLY A 255 -15.55 -13.16 15.07
CA GLY A 255 -16.85 -12.60 14.66
C GLY A 255 -16.92 -11.08 14.76
N ARG A 256 -15.78 -10.39 14.93
CA ARG A 256 -15.70 -8.93 15.08
C ARG A 256 -14.67 -8.34 14.13
N VAL A 257 -14.91 -7.11 13.74
CA VAL A 257 -13.94 -6.34 12.96
C VAL A 257 -12.84 -5.81 13.88
N ASP A 258 -11.59 -6.15 13.58
CA ASP A 258 -10.41 -5.61 14.22
C ASP A 258 -9.39 -5.20 13.13
N LEU A 259 -9.30 -3.89 12.90
CA LEU A 259 -8.40 -3.26 11.94
C LEU A 259 -7.08 -2.79 12.56
N THR A 260 -6.69 -3.37 13.68
CA THR A 260 -5.40 -3.10 14.32
C THR A 260 -4.27 -3.59 13.43
N ARG A 261 -3.34 -2.70 13.15
CA ARG A 261 -2.21 -2.86 12.26
C ARG A 261 -0.90 -2.66 12.98
N THR A 262 0.13 -3.41 12.59
CA THR A 262 1.51 -3.18 13.02
C THR A 262 2.19 -2.22 12.06
N VAL A 263 2.46 -0.99 12.51
CA VAL A 263 3.01 0.09 11.69
C VAL A 263 4.48 0.31 12.02
N ALA A 264 5.34 0.32 11.00
CA ALA A 264 6.74 0.68 11.13
C ALA A 264 6.90 2.21 11.09
N VAL A 265 7.42 2.81 12.14
CA VAL A 265 7.78 4.24 12.20
C VAL A 265 9.24 4.38 11.81
N THR A 266 9.52 4.98 10.66
CA THR A 266 10.80 4.93 9.96
C THR A 266 11.26 6.30 9.47
N GLY A 267 12.49 6.36 8.98
CA GLY A 267 13.04 7.57 8.35
C GLY A 267 14.19 8.17 9.14
N SER A 268 15.02 8.95 8.45
CA SER A 268 16.25 9.51 9.02
C SER A 268 16.01 10.52 10.15
N GLU A 269 14.80 11.05 10.22
CA GLU A 269 14.41 12.10 11.19
C GLU A 269 13.60 11.55 12.37
N VAL A 270 13.38 10.23 12.41
CA VAL A 270 12.81 9.54 13.56
C VAL A 270 13.92 9.24 14.56
N LEU A 271 13.76 9.66 15.81
CA LEU A 271 14.78 9.50 16.86
C LEU A 271 14.95 8.05 17.30
N LYS A 272 13.84 7.32 17.39
CA LYS A 272 13.80 5.89 17.74
C LYS A 272 12.89 5.16 16.76
N PRO A 273 13.41 4.75 15.59
CA PRO A 273 12.63 3.98 14.63
C PRO A 273 12.25 2.62 15.22
N ALA A 274 10.95 2.34 15.33
CA ALA A 274 10.42 1.11 15.92
C ALA A 274 9.00 0.85 15.40
N TYR A 275 8.39 -0.26 15.77
CA TYR A 275 7.02 -0.59 15.43
C TYR A 275 6.04 -0.10 16.49
N CYS A 276 4.82 0.21 16.09
CA CYS A 276 3.69 0.44 16.99
C CYS A 276 2.42 -0.25 16.46
N LYS A 277 1.48 -0.51 17.35
CA LYS A 277 0.14 -0.99 16.98
C LYS A 277 -0.79 0.21 16.88
N LEU A 278 -1.41 0.38 15.72
CA LEU A 278 -2.39 1.42 15.45
C LEU A 278 -3.57 0.80 14.72
N GLN A 279 -4.75 1.35 14.89
CA GLN A 279 -5.87 1.01 14.02
C GLN A 279 -5.82 1.85 12.74
N VAL A 280 -6.40 1.33 11.68
CA VAL A 280 -6.61 2.07 10.42
C VAL A 280 -7.23 3.42 10.71
N GLY A 281 -6.72 4.47 10.07
CA GLY A 281 -7.23 5.83 10.24
C GLY A 281 -6.82 6.52 11.55
N ALA A 282 -5.93 5.97 12.35
CA ALA A 282 -5.48 6.56 13.63
C ALA A 282 -4.84 7.93 13.44
N LEU A 283 -5.14 8.89 14.32
CA LEU A 283 -4.50 10.20 14.38
C LEU A 283 -3.00 10.06 14.76
N LEU A 284 -2.12 10.66 13.96
CA LEU A 284 -0.66 10.42 14.04
C LEU A 284 0.07 11.29 15.07
N THR A 285 -0.58 12.28 15.67
CA THR A 285 0.04 13.25 16.60
C THR A 285 0.86 12.56 17.69
N ASN A 286 0.30 11.53 18.32
CA ASN A 286 0.95 10.83 19.43
C ASN A 286 2.12 9.93 18.98
N VAL A 287 2.16 9.51 17.73
CA VAL A 287 3.24 8.71 17.14
C VAL A 287 4.50 9.54 16.98
N PHE A 288 4.35 10.78 16.51
CA PHE A 288 5.48 11.67 16.21
C PHE A 288 5.93 12.50 17.41
N LYS A 289 5.05 12.72 18.40
CA LYS A 289 5.33 13.58 19.54
C LYS A 289 6.55 13.10 20.33
N GLY A 290 7.62 13.92 20.32
CA GLY A 290 8.87 13.61 21.03
C GLY A 290 9.71 12.49 20.41
N ASN A 291 9.36 12.01 19.21
CA ASN A 291 10.08 10.96 18.48
C ASN A 291 10.63 11.42 17.14
N VAL A 292 10.59 12.70 16.82
CA VAL A 292 11.16 13.28 15.60
C VAL A 292 12.09 14.42 15.93
N THR A 293 13.04 14.71 15.02
CA THR A 293 13.93 15.87 15.13
C THR A 293 13.12 17.18 15.02
N THR A 294 13.61 18.25 15.61
CA THR A 294 12.89 19.55 15.66
C THR A 294 13.72 20.73 15.13
N ASP A 295 14.89 20.45 14.59
CA ASP A 295 15.89 21.41 14.13
C ASP A 295 15.76 21.83 12.66
N LYS A 296 14.79 21.25 11.95
CA LYS A 296 14.55 21.47 10.51
C LYS A 296 13.12 21.16 10.12
N ASP A 297 12.74 21.55 8.90
CA ASP A 297 11.46 21.22 8.31
C ASP A 297 11.44 19.76 7.89
N LEU A 298 10.34 19.08 8.24
CA LEU A 298 10.16 17.64 8.04
C LEU A 298 9.01 17.34 7.10
N ARG A 299 9.22 16.32 6.27
CA ARG A 299 8.16 15.68 5.49
C ARG A 299 7.69 14.42 6.20
N TYR A 300 6.43 14.44 6.62
CA TYR A 300 5.73 13.28 7.17
C TYR A 300 5.00 12.56 6.03
N ILE A 301 5.17 11.26 5.96
CA ILE A 301 4.61 10.42 4.89
C ILE A 301 3.86 9.26 5.54
N SER A 302 2.59 9.11 5.18
CA SER A 302 1.86 7.86 5.40
C SER A 302 2.19 6.93 4.24
N GLY A 303 2.83 5.78 4.54
CA GLY A 303 3.44 4.90 3.57
C GLY A 303 4.95 5.09 3.41
N ASN A 304 5.50 4.51 2.34
CA ASN A 304 6.91 4.60 1.99
C ASN A 304 7.23 5.86 1.16
N VAL A 305 8.52 6.13 0.94
CA VAL A 305 8.99 7.33 0.22
C VAL A 305 8.69 7.32 -1.29
N LEU A 306 8.30 6.19 -1.87
CA LEU A 306 8.08 6.04 -3.32
C LEU A 306 6.60 6.19 -3.70
N THR A 307 5.68 5.67 -2.87
CA THR A 307 4.24 5.61 -3.17
C THR A 307 3.37 6.25 -2.08
N GLY A 308 3.95 6.59 -0.93
CA GLY A 308 3.23 7.16 0.20
C GLY A 308 2.74 8.59 -0.04
N LYS A 309 1.80 9.02 0.80
CA LYS A 309 1.19 10.35 0.74
C LYS A 309 1.80 11.27 1.79
N LYS A 310 2.13 12.52 1.43
CA LYS A 310 2.49 13.57 2.40
C LYS A 310 1.29 13.83 3.32
N VAL A 311 1.52 13.77 4.62
CA VAL A 311 0.52 14.06 5.65
C VAL A 311 1.00 15.14 6.60
N SER A 312 0.07 15.77 7.31
CA SER A 312 0.40 16.63 8.46
C SER A 312 0.88 15.78 9.64
N PRO A 313 1.71 16.30 10.56
CA PRO A 313 1.99 15.60 11.82
C PRO A 313 0.74 15.32 12.66
N ASN A 314 -0.34 16.08 12.41
CA ASN A 314 -1.68 15.87 12.98
C ASN A 314 -2.63 15.21 11.96
N GLY A 315 -2.11 14.53 10.95
CA GLY A 315 -2.88 13.79 9.97
C GLY A 315 -3.28 12.40 10.47
N PHE A 316 -3.84 11.60 9.58
CA PHE A 316 -4.33 10.26 9.87
C PHE A 316 -3.56 9.22 9.08
N LEU A 317 -3.48 8.01 9.64
CA LEU A 317 -2.91 6.85 8.98
C LEU A 317 -3.79 6.42 7.79
N GLY A 318 -3.21 6.29 6.60
CA GLY A 318 -3.92 5.81 5.42
C GLY A 318 -4.44 4.37 5.58
N ALA A 319 -5.55 4.06 4.91
CA ALA A 319 -6.24 2.78 5.07
C ALA A 319 -5.40 1.55 4.68
N PHE A 320 -4.41 1.72 3.81
CA PHE A 320 -3.54 0.64 3.31
C PHE A 320 -2.10 0.74 3.80
N ASP A 321 -1.75 1.77 4.58
CA ASP A 321 -0.37 2.06 4.95
C ASP A 321 0.04 1.31 6.23
N SER A 322 1.12 0.53 6.16
CA SER A 322 1.77 -0.17 7.28
C SER A 322 3.12 0.45 7.68
N GLN A 323 3.43 1.61 7.11
CA GLN A 323 4.66 2.35 7.33
C GLN A 323 4.36 3.83 7.48
N LEU A 324 5.07 4.49 8.38
CA LEU A 324 5.14 5.94 8.50
C LEU A 324 6.59 6.35 8.31
N THR A 325 6.85 7.31 7.43
CA THR A 325 8.22 7.71 7.11
C THR A 325 8.40 9.21 7.35
N VAL A 326 9.48 9.58 8.04
CA VAL A 326 9.84 10.99 8.27
C VAL A 326 11.22 11.27 7.73
N ILE A 327 11.29 12.20 6.78
CA ILE A 327 12.53 12.64 6.11
C ILE A 327 12.63 14.16 6.13
N PRO A 328 13.82 14.75 5.87
CA PRO A 328 13.94 16.21 5.72
C PRO A 328 13.11 16.70 4.53
N GLU A 329 12.41 17.84 4.67
CA GLU A 329 11.80 18.55 3.52
C GLU A 329 12.89 19.05 2.57
N GLY A 330 13.97 19.60 3.11
CA GLY A 330 15.16 19.98 2.35
C GLY A 330 15.16 21.43 1.82
N ASP A 331 14.22 22.25 2.23
CA ASP A 331 14.07 23.64 1.73
C ASP A 331 15.21 24.58 2.16
N GLU A 332 15.92 24.25 3.24
CA GLU A 332 16.95 25.10 3.85
C GLU A 332 18.37 24.88 3.31
N ILE A 333 18.56 24.02 2.32
CA ILE A 333 19.91 23.68 1.85
C ILE A 333 20.38 24.64 0.75
N HIS A 334 21.25 25.56 1.11
CA HIS A 334 21.97 26.42 0.20
C HIS A 334 23.40 25.92 -0.02
N GLU A 335 23.70 25.43 -1.22
CA GLU A 335 25.04 24.95 -1.58
C GLU A 335 25.68 25.86 -2.64
N MET A 336 26.76 26.53 -2.26
CA MET A 336 27.60 27.24 -3.22
C MET A 336 28.50 26.23 -3.94
N LEU A 337 28.49 26.24 -5.30
CA LEU A 337 29.26 25.33 -6.15
C LEU A 337 28.99 23.83 -5.88
N GLY A 338 27.82 23.48 -5.37
CA GLY A 338 27.45 22.11 -5.02
C GLY A 338 27.58 21.09 -6.15
N TRP A 339 27.53 21.52 -7.40
CA TRP A 339 27.71 20.68 -8.59
C TRP A 339 29.15 20.18 -8.80
N ILE A 340 30.19 20.79 -8.19
CA ILE A 340 31.59 20.35 -8.22
C ILE A 340 31.92 19.42 -7.03
N MET A 341 31.15 19.46 -5.96
CA MET A 341 31.45 18.76 -4.70
C MET A 341 31.36 17.24 -4.88
N PRO A 342 32.31 16.46 -4.31
CA PRO A 342 32.36 14.98 -4.46
C PRO A 342 31.20 14.24 -3.78
N ARG A 343 30.42 14.89 -2.93
CA ARG A 343 29.16 14.45 -2.31
C ARG A 343 29.13 12.99 -1.87
N PHE A 344 30.07 12.59 -1.04
CA PHE A 344 30.17 11.22 -0.50
C PHE A 344 28.93 10.78 0.31
N ASN A 345 28.09 11.72 0.76
CA ASN A 345 26.91 11.47 1.57
C ASN A 345 25.61 11.51 0.76
N GLN A 346 25.68 11.55 -0.57
CA GLN A 346 24.49 11.56 -1.41
C GLN A 346 24.37 10.27 -2.21
N PHE A 347 23.14 9.77 -2.28
CA PHE A 347 22.77 8.65 -3.13
C PHE A 347 22.72 9.10 -4.60
N SER A 348 23.21 8.28 -5.51
CA SER A 348 23.19 8.55 -6.94
C SER A 348 22.81 7.30 -7.72
N VAL A 349 21.84 7.43 -8.59
CA VAL A 349 21.42 6.38 -9.53
C VAL A 349 22.35 6.31 -10.75
N ASN A 350 22.83 7.48 -11.22
CA ASN A 350 23.58 7.63 -12.48
C ASN A 350 25.10 7.69 -12.29
N ARG A 351 25.61 7.22 -11.16
CA ARG A 351 27.05 7.32 -10.80
C ARG A 351 27.62 8.75 -10.80
N SER A 352 26.75 9.76 -10.68
CA SER A 352 27.18 11.17 -10.54
C SER A 352 27.92 11.40 -9.23
N TYR A 353 27.67 10.56 -8.22
CA TYR A 353 28.36 10.56 -6.93
C TYR A 353 28.88 9.15 -6.63
N PHE A 354 29.67 9.00 -5.58
CA PHE A 354 30.39 7.77 -5.25
C PHE A 354 29.57 6.71 -4.51
N SER A 355 28.25 6.85 -4.40
CA SER A 355 27.39 5.89 -3.68
C SER A 355 27.48 4.46 -4.23
N TRP A 356 27.73 4.29 -5.50
CA TRP A 356 27.92 2.99 -6.15
C TRP A 356 29.14 2.19 -5.68
N LEU A 357 30.15 2.87 -5.07
CA LEU A 357 31.30 2.23 -4.43
C LEU A 357 31.00 1.83 -2.97
N MET A 358 29.90 2.32 -2.38
CA MET A 358 29.59 2.23 -0.96
C MET A 358 28.29 1.46 -0.71
N GLY A 359 28.16 0.26 -1.29
CA GLY A 359 26.92 -0.51 -1.35
C GLY A 359 26.21 -0.81 -0.03
N LYS A 360 26.89 -0.71 1.12
CA LYS A 360 26.29 -0.92 2.46
C LYS A 360 25.97 0.37 3.20
N LYS A 361 26.30 1.54 2.62
CA LYS A 361 26.06 2.82 3.28
C LYS A 361 24.59 3.19 3.20
N GLU A 362 24.05 3.63 4.33
CA GLU A 362 22.73 4.24 4.39
C GLU A 362 22.82 5.74 4.17
N TYR A 363 21.82 6.31 3.53
CA TYR A 363 21.77 7.71 3.14
C TYR A 363 20.57 8.43 3.76
N VAL A 364 20.80 9.68 4.14
CA VAL A 364 19.73 10.64 4.42
C VAL A 364 19.35 11.28 3.10
N ILE A 365 18.14 11.02 2.63
CA ILE A 365 17.61 11.58 1.38
C ILE A 365 16.47 12.52 1.75
N ASP A 366 16.52 13.75 1.23
CA ASP A 366 15.49 14.78 1.41
C ASP A 366 14.42 14.69 0.31
N ALA A 367 13.33 15.44 0.49
CA ALA A 367 12.18 15.41 -0.40
C ALA A 367 12.34 16.29 -1.67
N ARG A 368 13.50 16.89 -1.90
CA ARG A 368 13.71 17.75 -3.06
C ARG A 368 13.79 16.99 -4.36
N ILE A 369 13.20 17.54 -5.40
CA ILE A 369 13.45 17.12 -6.77
C ILE A 369 14.85 17.56 -7.16
N LYS A 370 15.77 16.59 -7.31
CA LYS A 370 17.16 16.87 -7.72
C LYS A 370 17.27 16.84 -9.24
N GLY A 371 16.90 17.93 -9.88
CA GLY A 371 16.86 18.12 -11.33
C GLY A 371 15.74 19.04 -11.74
N GLY A 372 15.60 19.28 -13.04
CA GLY A 372 14.50 20.06 -13.62
C GLY A 372 13.51 19.14 -14.32
N GLU A 373 12.23 19.48 -14.25
CA GLU A 373 11.19 18.84 -15.06
C GLU A 373 11.43 19.09 -16.54
N ARG A 374 11.39 18.03 -17.34
CA ARG A 374 11.62 18.07 -18.78
C ARG A 374 10.66 17.14 -19.49
N HIS A 375 10.59 17.27 -20.80
CA HIS A 375 9.89 16.31 -21.64
C HIS A 375 10.53 14.92 -21.54
N MET A 376 9.71 13.89 -21.58
CA MET A 376 10.15 12.50 -21.56
C MET A 376 11.06 12.20 -22.77
N ILE A 377 12.21 11.62 -22.49
CA ILE A 377 13.17 11.14 -23.51
C ILE A 377 13.31 9.62 -23.41
N MET A 378 13.64 9.00 -24.55
CA MET A 378 13.93 7.56 -24.61
C MET A 378 15.35 7.32 -24.12
N SER A 379 15.52 7.13 -22.82
CA SER A 379 16.82 6.98 -22.17
C SER A 379 17.20 5.53 -21.83
N GLY A 380 16.22 4.63 -21.82
CA GLY A 380 16.36 3.25 -21.34
C GLY A 380 16.64 3.15 -19.83
N GLU A 381 16.42 4.24 -19.07
CA GLU A 381 16.62 4.24 -17.62
C GLU A 381 15.58 3.38 -16.90
N TYR A 382 14.36 3.38 -17.40
CA TYR A 382 13.25 2.63 -16.79
C TYR A 382 13.45 1.12 -16.93
N ASP A 383 13.98 0.64 -18.05
CA ASP A 383 14.21 -0.79 -18.29
C ASP A 383 15.18 -1.42 -17.29
N ARG A 384 16.02 -0.62 -16.63
CA ARG A 384 16.98 -1.10 -15.63
C ARG A 384 16.32 -1.45 -14.31
N VAL A 385 15.21 -0.79 -13.99
CA VAL A 385 14.54 -0.89 -12.70
C VAL A 385 13.16 -1.54 -12.78
N PHE A 386 12.67 -1.80 -13.98
CA PHE A 386 11.35 -2.37 -14.23
C PHE A 386 11.45 -3.83 -14.66
N PRO A 387 11.12 -4.79 -13.77
CA PRO A 387 11.32 -6.22 -14.01
C PRO A 387 10.13 -6.93 -14.68
N MET A 388 9.14 -6.21 -15.20
CA MET A 388 8.01 -6.80 -15.93
C MET A 388 8.29 -6.85 -17.44
N ASP A 389 7.62 -7.74 -18.16
CA ASP A 389 7.72 -7.88 -19.63
C ASP A 389 6.81 -6.86 -20.33
N ILE A 390 7.06 -5.58 -20.05
CA ILE A 390 6.35 -4.41 -20.60
C ILE A 390 7.38 -3.36 -20.96
N PHE A 391 7.10 -2.57 -22.00
CA PHE A 391 7.92 -1.44 -22.43
C PHE A 391 7.41 -0.13 -21.79
N PRO A 392 7.96 0.31 -20.64
CA PRO A 392 7.40 1.41 -19.86
C PRO A 392 7.35 2.73 -20.61
N GLU A 393 8.43 3.11 -21.32
CA GLU A 393 8.49 4.37 -22.06
C GLU A 393 7.45 4.44 -23.20
N TYR A 394 7.21 3.34 -23.89
CA TYR A 394 6.20 3.27 -24.94
C TYR A 394 4.79 3.32 -24.35
N LEU A 395 4.56 2.63 -23.24
CA LEU A 395 3.27 2.65 -22.54
C LEU A 395 2.93 4.08 -22.06
N PHE A 396 3.87 4.79 -21.44
CA PHE A 396 3.63 6.17 -21.01
C PHE A 396 3.29 7.09 -22.19
N LYS A 397 3.98 6.94 -23.32
CA LYS A 397 3.68 7.71 -24.52
C LYS A 397 2.31 7.39 -25.10
N ALA A 398 1.89 6.14 -25.10
CA ALA A 398 0.54 5.74 -25.53
C ALA A 398 -0.52 6.37 -24.62
N ILE A 399 -0.30 6.36 -23.30
CA ILE A 399 -1.19 7.00 -22.31
C ILE A 399 -1.29 8.51 -22.55
N ILE A 400 -0.15 9.20 -22.70
CA ILE A 400 -0.11 10.65 -22.94
C ILE A 400 -0.82 11.00 -24.26
N ALA A 401 -0.71 10.14 -25.28
CA ALA A 401 -1.38 10.33 -26.56
C ALA A 401 -2.88 9.98 -26.53
N GLY A 402 -3.37 9.34 -25.46
CA GLY A 402 -4.75 8.85 -25.38
C GLY A 402 -5.04 7.68 -26.33
N ASP A 403 -4.02 6.93 -26.75
CA ASP A 403 -4.13 5.84 -27.72
C ASP A 403 -4.44 4.52 -26.98
N ILE A 404 -5.72 4.23 -26.79
CA ILE A 404 -6.20 3.08 -26.03
C ILE A 404 -5.75 1.75 -26.66
N ASP A 405 -5.81 1.62 -27.97
CA ASP A 405 -5.39 0.39 -28.67
C ASP A 405 -3.91 0.07 -28.38
N ARG A 406 -3.06 1.10 -28.37
CA ARG A 406 -1.65 0.94 -28.02
C ARG A 406 -1.44 0.69 -26.54
N MET A 407 -2.22 1.32 -25.64
CA MET A 407 -2.16 1.01 -24.21
C MET A 407 -2.45 -0.49 -23.96
N GLU A 408 -3.49 -1.02 -24.61
CA GLU A 408 -3.84 -2.45 -24.52
C GLU A 408 -2.73 -3.34 -25.08
N ALA A 409 -2.22 -3.03 -26.27
CA ALA A 409 -1.13 -3.79 -26.90
C ALA A 409 0.18 -3.77 -26.09
N LEU A 410 0.37 -2.74 -25.27
CA LEU A 410 1.56 -2.56 -24.42
C LEU A 410 1.37 -3.05 -22.97
N GLY A 411 0.25 -3.72 -22.65
CA GLY A 411 0.06 -4.41 -21.38
C GLY A 411 -0.48 -3.55 -20.23
N ILE A 412 -1.26 -2.49 -20.50
CA ILE A 412 -1.84 -1.64 -19.44
C ILE A 412 -2.72 -2.41 -18.45
N TYR A 413 -3.28 -3.57 -18.83
CA TYR A 413 -4.09 -4.41 -17.95
C TYR A 413 -3.36 -4.99 -16.75
N GLU A 414 -2.03 -5.16 -16.85
CA GLU A 414 -1.23 -5.80 -15.82
C GLU A 414 -0.69 -4.84 -14.77
N VAL A 415 -0.68 -3.54 -15.06
CA VAL A 415 0.06 -2.56 -14.27
C VAL A 415 -0.80 -1.78 -13.29
N ALA A 416 -0.13 -1.27 -12.25
CA ALA A 416 -0.63 -0.24 -11.34
C ALA A 416 0.40 0.89 -11.21
N PRO A 417 0.02 2.07 -10.72
CA PRO A 417 0.95 3.18 -10.51
C PRO A 417 2.19 2.80 -9.68
N GLU A 418 2.02 1.98 -8.64
CA GLU A 418 3.10 1.53 -7.76
C GLU A 418 4.22 0.77 -8.48
N ASP A 419 3.90 0.05 -9.57
CA ASP A 419 4.87 -0.71 -10.34
C ASP A 419 5.91 0.20 -11.02
N PHE A 420 5.56 1.47 -11.23
CA PHE A 420 6.40 2.47 -11.87
C PHE A 420 7.05 3.46 -10.89
N ALA A 421 6.94 3.25 -9.59
CA ALA A 421 7.51 4.16 -8.59
C ALA A 421 9.04 4.29 -8.72
N LEU A 422 9.76 3.19 -9.01
CA LEU A 422 11.19 3.26 -9.31
C LEU A 422 11.49 3.93 -10.65
N CYS A 423 10.64 3.77 -11.66
CA CYS A 423 10.80 4.50 -12.93
C CYS A 423 10.73 6.01 -12.70
N GLU A 424 9.79 6.46 -11.86
CA GLU A 424 9.68 7.86 -11.46
C GLU A 424 10.92 8.34 -10.70
N PHE A 425 11.42 7.54 -9.76
CA PHE A 425 12.61 7.86 -8.96
C PHE A 425 13.86 8.02 -9.82
N VAL A 426 14.10 7.11 -10.78
CA VAL A 426 15.30 7.17 -11.65
C VAL A 426 15.16 8.16 -12.80
N CYS A 427 13.97 8.66 -13.09
CA CYS A 427 13.67 9.51 -14.23
C CYS A 427 14.55 10.76 -14.24
N SER A 428 15.41 10.89 -15.24
CA SER A 428 16.25 12.09 -15.44
C SER A 428 15.45 13.31 -15.85
N SER A 429 14.28 13.11 -16.48
CA SER A 429 13.34 14.16 -16.90
C SER A 429 12.35 14.57 -15.81
N LYS A 430 12.34 13.88 -14.66
CA LYS A 430 11.44 14.14 -13.51
C LYS A 430 9.96 14.13 -13.87
N VAL A 431 9.57 13.18 -14.71
CA VAL A 431 8.19 12.98 -15.14
C VAL A 431 7.43 12.20 -14.05
N GLU A 432 6.25 12.66 -13.68
CA GLU A 432 5.35 11.98 -12.72
C GLU A 432 4.66 10.78 -13.39
N VAL A 433 5.38 9.69 -13.56
CA VAL A 433 4.89 8.53 -14.32
C VAL A 433 3.76 7.79 -13.60
N GLN A 434 3.76 7.76 -12.27
CA GLN A 434 2.67 7.16 -11.49
C GLN A 434 1.33 7.87 -11.77
N ARG A 435 1.34 9.21 -11.84
CA ARG A 435 0.16 10.01 -12.17
C ARG A 435 -0.31 9.76 -13.61
N ILE A 436 0.62 9.63 -14.55
CA ILE A 436 0.31 9.29 -15.95
C ILE A 436 -0.37 7.93 -16.03
N VAL A 437 0.17 6.91 -15.36
CA VAL A 437 -0.40 5.56 -15.34
C VAL A 437 -1.79 5.56 -14.71
N ARG A 438 -1.99 6.27 -13.59
CA ARG A 438 -3.34 6.39 -12.99
C ARG A 438 -4.35 6.99 -13.97
N ALA A 439 -3.98 8.06 -14.66
CA ALA A 439 -4.84 8.68 -15.66
C ALA A 439 -5.16 7.72 -16.85
N GLY A 440 -4.17 6.92 -17.28
CA GLY A 440 -4.38 5.92 -18.33
C GLY A 440 -5.33 4.81 -17.91
N LEU A 441 -5.18 4.31 -16.67
CA LEU A 441 -6.07 3.29 -16.11
C LEU A 441 -7.51 3.81 -15.93
N ASP A 442 -7.66 5.06 -15.50
CA ASP A 442 -8.98 5.70 -15.36
C ASP A 442 -9.65 5.93 -16.73
N MET A 443 -8.87 6.35 -17.73
CA MET A 443 -9.34 6.51 -19.11
C MET A 443 -9.80 5.16 -19.69
N LEU A 444 -8.98 4.12 -19.56
CA LEU A 444 -9.33 2.78 -20.03
C LEU A 444 -10.58 2.25 -19.33
N ARG A 445 -10.71 2.44 -18.03
CA ARG A 445 -11.88 2.03 -17.27
C ARG A 445 -13.16 2.73 -17.75
N ALA A 446 -13.07 4.02 -18.05
CA ALA A 446 -14.21 4.81 -18.52
C ALA A 446 -14.65 4.39 -19.93
N GLU A 447 -13.73 3.95 -20.79
CA GLU A 447 -14.03 3.46 -22.15
C GLU A 447 -14.65 2.06 -22.12
N MET A 448 -14.30 1.24 -21.13
CA MET A 448 -14.76 -0.16 -21.01
C MET A 448 -16.03 -0.31 -20.14
N ALA A 449 -16.51 0.78 -19.50
CA ALA A 449 -17.72 0.82 -18.68
C ALA A 449 -18.96 1.06 -19.57
#